data_12016ae96aa7d1081bb565a83d4653c2
#
_entry.id   12016ae96aa7d1081bb565a83d4653c2
#
_cell.length_a   1.000
_cell.length_b   1.000
_cell.length_c   1.000
_cell.angle_alpha   90.00
_cell.angle_beta   90.00
_cell.angle_gamma   90.00
#
_symmetry.space_group_name_H-M   'P 1'
#
loop_
_entity.id
_entity.type
_entity.pdbx_description
1 polymer ?
#
loop_
_entity_poly.entity_id
_entity_poly.type
_entity_poly.pdbx_seq_one_letter_code
_entity_poly.pdbx_strand_id
1 'polypeptide(L)'
;MAKLGQSIAIPPPKFLKRTAGIIRTIVAALGALLVIVTLTPLDLWWATWLAGRWDDPKGEVLIVLGGSMVEDGMIGASTYWRAVYAVRAWRQGGFRAVVLSGGGTGSGSAAEAMRDFLTSQGVPRDVIWIETRSESTRENALFTKAIVDRMPGRKILLTSDFHTYRAWRAFKKVGLDVLPRPLPDVRKRAQSIFGRWGAFLDLSEETAKIVGYYVRGWI
;
A
#
# COMPACT_ATOMS: atom_id res chain seq x y z
N MET A 1 35.60 -40.56 -57.17
CA MET A 1 35.65 -39.60 -56.05
C MET A 1 34.40 -38.74 -56.14
N ALA A 2 33.42 -39.02 -55.30
CA ALA A 2 32.16 -38.34 -55.22
C ALA A 2 32.30 -37.06 -54.41
N LYS A 3 31.94 -35.90 -54.97
CA LYS A 3 31.84 -34.63 -54.20
C LYS A 3 30.65 -34.68 -53.25
N LEU A 4 30.93 -34.67 -51.97
CA LEU A 4 29.92 -34.51 -50.91
C LEU A 4 29.15 -33.20 -51.12
N GLY A 5 27.81 -33.34 -51.18
CA GLY A 5 26.90 -32.23 -51.39
C GLY A 5 27.00 -31.20 -50.28
N GLN A 6 27.26 -29.94 -50.63
CA GLN A 6 27.12 -28.79 -49.76
C GLN A 6 25.64 -28.61 -49.47
N SER A 7 25.23 -28.82 -48.20
CA SER A 7 23.91 -28.49 -47.71
C SER A 7 23.70 -26.96 -47.80
N ILE A 8 22.84 -26.52 -48.70
CA ILE A 8 22.45 -25.11 -48.83
C ILE A 8 21.50 -24.82 -47.68
N ALA A 9 21.99 -24.19 -46.60
CA ALA A 9 21.16 -23.72 -45.49
C ALA A 9 20.27 -22.56 -46.00
N ILE A 10 18.99 -22.82 -46.16
CA ILE A 10 18.00 -21.79 -46.52
C ILE A 10 17.93 -20.78 -45.38
N PRO A 11 18.21 -19.49 -45.58
CA PRO A 11 18.14 -18.49 -44.49
C PRO A 11 16.70 -18.39 -43.98
N PRO A 12 16.50 -18.28 -42.64
CA PRO A 12 15.18 -18.18 -42.08
C PRO A 12 14.45 -16.94 -42.60
N PRO A 13 13.13 -17.04 -42.87
CA PRO A 13 12.34 -15.93 -43.39
C PRO A 13 12.44 -14.70 -42.52
N LYS A 14 12.41 -13.49 -43.09
CA LYS A 14 12.57 -12.19 -42.41
C LYS A 14 11.64 -12.04 -41.19
N PHE A 15 10.44 -12.63 -41.27
CA PHE A 15 9.46 -12.69 -40.19
C PHE A 15 10.03 -13.39 -38.94
N LEU A 16 10.62 -14.58 -39.08
CA LEU A 16 11.22 -15.32 -37.96
C LEU A 16 12.37 -14.56 -37.31
N LYS A 17 13.19 -13.84 -38.07
CA LYS A 17 14.27 -13.00 -37.51
C LYS A 17 13.72 -11.84 -36.71
N ARG A 18 12.61 -11.20 -37.14
CA ARG A 18 11.94 -10.11 -36.42
C ARG A 18 11.32 -10.60 -35.15
N THR A 19 10.61 -11.73 -35.16
CA THR A 19 10.00 -12.36 -33.99
C THR A 19 11.07 -12.76 -32.96
N ALA A 20 12.16 -13.39 -33.40
CA ALA A 20 13.29 -13.74 -32.53
C ALA A 20 13.94 -12.50 -31.90
N GLY A 21 14.04 -11.39 -32.65
CA GLY A 21 14.52 -10.10 -32.12
C GLY A 21 13.63 -9.55 -31.02
N ILE A 22 12.32 -9.56 -31.21
CA ILE A 22 11.34 -9.10 -30.22
C ILE A 22 11.42 -9.97 -28.96
N ILE A 23 11.42 -11.29 -29.09
CA ILE A 23 11.54 -12.22 -27.98
C ILE A 23 12.81 -11.95 -27.16
N ARG A 24 13.97 -11.81 -27.88
CA ARG A 24 15.24 -11.49 -27.21
C ARG A 24 15.18 -10.18 -26.41
N THR A 25 14.54 -9.14 -26.97
CA THR A 25 14.38 -7.85 -26.28
C THR A 25 13.51 -7.99 -25.04
N ILE A 26 12.39 -8.73 -25.13
CA ILE A 26 11.51 -8.99 -23.99
C ILE A 26 12.26 -9.75 -22.89
N VAL A 27 12.98 -10.82 -23.23
CA VAL A 27 13.77 -11.61 -22.28
C VAL A 27 14.85 -10.77 -21.61
N ALA A 28 15.55 -9.93 -22.39
CA ALA A 28 16.55 -9.01 -21.85
C ALA A 28 15.93 -7.97 -20.89
N ALA A 29 14.76 -7.41 -21.24
CA ALA A 29 14.04 -6.47 -20.39
C ALA A 29 13.58 -7.14 -19.08
N LEU A 30 13.04 -8.35 -19.14
CA LEU A 30 12.65 -9.13 -17.97
C LEU A 30 13.85 -9.49 -17.09
N GLY A 31 14.98 -9.88 -17.72
CA GLY A 31 16.24 -10.12 -17.00
C GLY A 31 16.78 -8.88 -16.30
N ALA A 32 16.73 -7.72 -16.97
CA ALA A 32 17.13 -6.45 -16.39
C ALA A 32 16.22 -6.06 -15.20
N LEU A 33 14.89 -6.22 -15.35
CA LEU A 33 13.93 -6.00 -14.28
C LEU A 33 14.22 -6.90 -13.07
N LEU A 34 14.47 -8.19 -13.31
CA LEU A 34 14.84 -9.15 -12.27
C LEU A 34 16.07 -8.67 -11.49
N VAL A 35 17.13 -8.27 -12.18
CA VAL A 35 18.35 -7.76 -11.57
C VAL A 35 18.09 -6.49 -10.76
N ILE A 36 17.38 -5.52 -11.33
CA ILE A 36 17.09 -4.24 -10.69
C ILE A 36 16.29 -4.46 -9.41
N VAL A 37 15.16 -5.18 -9.47
CA VAL A 37 14.30 -5.40 -8.29
C VAL A 37 15.02 -6.23 -7.22
N THR A 38 15.79 -7.25 -7.64
CA THR A 38 16.43 -8.18 -6.69
C THR A 38 17.67 -7.56 -6.03
N LEU A 39 18.50 -6.83 -6.79
CA LEU A 39 19.83 -6.44 -6.34
C LEU A 39 19.99 -4.95 -5.97
N THR A 40 18.98 -4.11 -6.30
CA THR A 40 19.05 -2.68 -5.97
C THR A 40 18.06 -2.32 -4.87
N PRO A 41 18.24 -1.18 -4.17
CA PRO A 41 17.28 -0.67 -3.18
C PRO A 41 16.12 0.10 -3.81
N LEU A 42 15.71 -0.22 -5.04
CA LEU A 42 14.65 0.47 -5.77
C LEU A 42 13.37 0.62 -4.93
N ASP A 43 12.92 -0.49 -4.33
CA ASP A 43 11.70 -0.52 -3.54
C ASP A 43 11.78 0.39 -2.30
N LEU A 44 12.96 0.47 -1.67
CA LEU A 44 13.18 1.35 -0.50
C LEU A 44 13.08 2.82 -0.89
N TRP A 45 13.67 3.21 -2.02
CA TRP A 45 13.58 4.58 -2.52
C TRP A 45 12.16 4.95 -2.91
N TRP A 46 11.48 4.05 -3.61
CA TRP A 46 10.10 4.23 -4.05
C TRP A 46 9.13 4.35 -2.86
N ALA A 47 9.22 3.42 -1.89
CA ALA A 47 8.43 3.48 -0.67
C ALA A 47 8.70 4.76 0.14
N THR A 48 9.97 5.18 0.22
CA THR A 48 10.35 6.42 0.92
C THR A 48 9.72 7.64 0.25
N TRP A 49 9.72 7.68 -1.08
CA TRP A 49 9.07 8.77 -1.83
C TRP A 49 7.56 8.82 -1.61
N LEU A 50 6.88 7.67 -1.63
CA LEU A 50 5.43 7.58 -1.38
C LEU A 50 5.05 7.86 0.08
N ALA A 51 5.91 7.53 1.02
CA ALA A 51 5.69 7.81 2.44
C ALA A 51 5.82 9.31 2.76
N GLY A 52 6.65 10.03 2.02
CA GLY A 52 7.00 11.41 2.33
C GLY A 52 7.83 11.52 3.62
N ARG A 53 7.46 12.45 4.50
CA ARG A 53 8.20 12.66 5.77
C ARG A 53 7.95 11.49 6.74
N TRP A 54 9.04 11.03 7.35
CA TRP A 54 9.04 9.97 8.36
C TRP A 54 9.02 10.55 9.78
N ASP A 55 8.09 11.45 10.01
CA ASP A 55 7.88 12.00 11.33
C ASP A 55 6.88 11.11 12.11
N ASP A 56 7.02 11.09 13.43
CA ASP A 56 6.02 10.54 14.35
C ASP A 56 5.14 11.70 14.90
N PRO A 57 4.31 12.36 14.08
CA PRO A 57 3.52 13.50 14.51
C PRO A 57 2.57 13.08 15.62
N LYS A 58 2.39 13.98 16.59
CA LYS A 58 1.44 13.84 17.69
C LYS A 58 0.20 14.70 17.44
N GLY A 59 -0.92 14.23 17.92
CA GLY A 59 -2.21 14.90 17.81
C GLY A 59 -3.23 14.27 18.74
N GLU A 60 -4.45 14.77 18.69
CA GLU A 60 -5.52 14.34 19.58
C GLU A 60 -6.34 13.18 18.98
N VAL A 61 -6.43 13.09 17.66
CA VAL A 61 -7.19 12.06 16.93
C VAL A 61 -6.26 11.24 16.05
N LEU A 62 -6.21 9.93 16.28
CA LEU A 62 -5.48 8.98 15.45
C LEU A 62 -6.46 8.32 14.46
N ILE A 63 -6.28 8.57 13.18
CA ILE A 63 -7.04 7.92 12.09
C ILE A 63 -6.19 6.78 11.55
N VAL A 64 -6.74 5.57 11.53
CA VAL A 64 -6.07 4.37 11.04
C VAL A 64 -6.87 3.77 9.90
N LEU A 65 -6.24 3.62 8.74
CA LEU A 65 -6.90 3.00 7.59
C LEU A 65 -6.74 1.49 7.60
N GLY A 66 -7.82 0.78 7.37
CA GLY A 66 -7.81 -0.64 7.08
C GLY A 66 -7.03 -0.95 5.79
N GLY A 67 -6.59 -2.18 5.68
CA GLY A 67 -5.89 -2.72 4.52
C GLY A 67 -6.56 -4.01 4.06
N SER A 68 -5.75 -5.07 3.85
CA SER A 68 -6.26 -6.39 3.46
C SER A 68 -7.03 -7.06 4.59
N MET A 69 -8.09 -7.76 4.20
CA MET A 69 -8.76 -8.79 5.00
C MET A 69 -8.54 -10.15 4.35
N VAL A 70 -8.57 -11.20 5.13
CA VAL A 70 -8.59 -12.60 4.66
C VAL A 70 -10.04 -13.08 4.67
N GLU A 71 -10.32 -14.18 4.02
CA GLU A 71 -11.63 -14.85 4.07
C GLU A 71 -12.07 -15.08 5.54
N ASP A 72 -13.36 -15.16 5.77
CA ASP A 72 -13.97 -15.32 7.10
C ASP A 72 -13.77 -14.14 8.07
N GLY A 73 -13.49 -12.94 7.56
CA GLY A 73 -13.38 -11.72 8.38
C GLY A 73 -12.09 -11.64 9.21
N MET A 74 -11.12 -12.50 8.94
CA MET A 74 -9.82 -12.46 9.63
C MET A 74 -8.98 -11.26 9.16
N ILE A 75 -8.18 -10.75 10.09
CA ILE A 75 -7.28 -9.63 9.83
C ILE A 75 -6.15 -10.03 8.88
N GLY A 76 -6.05 -9.38 7.73
CA GLY A 76 -4.95 -9.59 6.79
C GLY A 76 -3.67 -8.87 7.21
N ALA A 77 -2.54 -9.23 6.59
CA ALA A 77 -1.21 -8.76 7.00
C ALA A 77 -1.09 -7.23 7.08
N SER A 78 -1.57 -6.50 6.06
CA SER A 78 -1.46 -5.03 6.06
C SER A 78 -2.35 -4.38 7.13
N THR A 79 -3.54 -4.90 7.39
CA THR A 79 -4.43 -4.45 8.46
C THR A 79 -3.81 -4.75 9.84
N TYR A 80 -3.24 -5.94 10.02
CA TYR A 80 -2.55 -6.34 11.25
C TYR A 80 -1.41 -5.37 11.60
N TRP A 81 -0.52 -5.08 10.65
CA TRP A 81 0.58 -4.15 10.91
C TRP A 81 0.08 -2.75 11.26
N ARG A 82 -0.97 -2.27 10.59
CA ARG A 82 -1.57 -0.97 10.92
C ARG A 82 -2.15 -0.96 12.34
N ALA A 83 -2.81 -2.03 12.75
CA ALA A 83 -3.32 -2.18 14.10
C ALA A 83 -2.19 -2.21 15.15
N VAL A 84 -1.11 -2.96 14.90
CA VAL A 84 0.08 -2.98 15.78
C VAL A 84 0.70 -1.59 15.95
N TYR A 85 0.85 -0.85 14.85
CA TYR A 85 1.40 0.51 14.89
C TYR A 85 0.42 1.52 15.51
N ALA A 86 -0.89 1.31 15.40
CA ALA A 86 -1.89 2.11 16.10
C ALA A 86 -1.79 1.92 17.62
N VAL A 87 -1.64 0.69 18.11
CA VAL A 87 -1.39 0.40 19.53
C VAL A 87 -0.10 1.07 19.99
N ARG A 88 0.97 0.98 19.20
CA ARG A 88 2.24 1.66 19.52
C ARG A 88 2.06 3.18 19.61
N ALA A 89 1.36 3.78 18.65
CA ALA A 89 1.08 5.21 18.65
C ALA A 89 0.25 5.61 19.88
N TRP A 90 -0.78 4.86 20.21
CA TRP A 90 -1.60 5.07 21.41
C TRP A 90 -0.76 5.05 22.70
N ARG A 91 0.09 4.04 22.87
CA ARG A 91 0.98 3.93 24.04
C ARG A 91 2.03 5.04 24.15
N GLN A 92 2.39 5.68 23.04
CA GLN A 92 3.26 6.86 23.05
C GLN A 92 2.56 8.11 23.61
N GLY A 93 1.23 8.06 23.74
CA GLY A 93 0.40 9.10 24.33
C GLY A 93 0.10 10.28 23.40
N GLY A 94 -0.78 11.15 23.90
CA GLY A 94 -1.23 12.35 23.19
C GLY A 94 -2.57 12.20 22.47
N PHE A 95 -2.98 10.98 22.14
CA PHE A 95 -4.27 10.72 21.49
C PHE A 95 -5.39 10.63 22.52
N ARG A 96 -6.56 11.17 22.18
CA ARG A 96 -7.81 11.09 22.95
C ARG A 96 -8.86 10.25 22.25
N ALA A 97 -8.73 10.06 20.94
CA ALA A 97 -9.61 9.23 20.13
C ALA A 97 -8.83 8.48 19.05
N VAL A 98 -9.30 7.29 18.71
CA VAL A 98 -8.83 6.48 17.60
C VAL A 98 -10.00 6.24 16.66
N VAL A 99 -9.84 6.58 15.37
CA VAL A 99 -10.85 6.35 14.34
C VAL A 99 -10.30 5.29 13.39
N LEU A 100 -10.94 4.16 13.33
CA LEU A 100 -10.58 3.04 12.47
C LEU A 100 -11.51 3.05 11.26
N SER A 101 -10.98 3.17 10.06
CA SER A 101 -11.76 3.25 8.84
C SER A 101 -11.35 2.16 7.86
N GLY A 102 -12.31 1.39 7.41
CA GLY A 102 -12.14 0.34 6.42
C GLY A 102 -13.32 -0.61 6.45
N GLY A 103 -13.98 -0.72 5.31
CA GLY A 103 -15.06 -1.67 5.07
C GLY A 103 -14.55 -3.10 4.96
N GLY A 104 -15.40 -3.98 4.49
CA GLY A 104 -15.10 -5.37 4.25
C GLY A 104 -16.13 -5.97 3.30
N THR A 105 -15.80 -7.14 2.81
CA THR A 105 -16.70 -7.99 2.03
C THR A 105 -17.07 -9.22 2.87
N GLY A 106 -18.36 -9.49 3.04
CA GLY A 106 -18.82 -10.69 3.75
C GLY A 106 -18.96 -10.51 5.27
N SER A 107 -18.31 -11.34 6.07
CA SER A 107 -18.56 -11.54 7.50
C SER A 107 -17.97 -10.50 8.44
N GLY A 108 -17.32 -9.42 7.95
CA GLY A 108 -16.74 -8.40 8.84
C GLY A 108 -16.01 -7.30 8.10
N SER A 109 -15.66 -6.23 8.82
CA SER A 109 -14.91 -5.09 8.28
C SER A 109 -13.51 -5.00 8.88
N ALA A 110 -12.59 -4.39 8.12
CA ALA A 110 -11.24 -4.11 8.61
C ALA A 110 -11.25 -3.23 9.87
N ALA A 111 -12.19 -2.30 9.95
CA ALA A 111 -12.36 -1.43 11.12
C ALA A 111 -12.78 -2.22 12.37
N GLU A 112 -13.69 -3.19 12.24
CA GLU A 112 -14.10 -4.04 13.37
C GLU A 112 -12.96 -4.93 13.84
N ALA A 113 -12.29 -5.61 12.90
CA ALA A 113 -11.15 -6.46 13.22
C ALA A 113 -10.01 -5.68 13.91
N MET A 114 -9.72 -4.45 13.44
CA MET A 114 -8.75 -3.58 14.10
C MET A 114 -9.22 -3.16 15.50
N ARG A 115 -10.51 -2.81 15.68
CA ARG A 115 -11.05 -2.44 17.01
C ARG A 115 -10.85 -3.57 18.02
N ASP A 116 -11.20 -4.78 17.64
CA ASP A 116 -11.11 -5.93 18.52
C ASP A 116 -9.64 -6.23 18.86
N PHE A 117 -8.73 -6.09 17.90
CA PHE A 117 -7.30 -6.16 18.15
C PHE A 117 -6.82 -5.06 19.11
N LEU A 118 -7.15 -3.78 18.85
CA LEU A 118 -6.73 -2.68 19.70
C LEU A 118 -7.25 -2.84 21.14
N THR A 119 -8.50 -3.27 21.28
CA THR A 119 -9.13 -3.50 22.59
C THR A 119 -8.41 -4.63 23.34
N SER A 120 -8.07 -5.72 22.69
CA SER A 120 -7.28 -6.83 23.29
C SER A 120 -5.89 -6.38 23.73
N GLN A 121 -5.35 -5.33 23.12
CA GLN A 121 -4.06 -4.73 23.47
C GLN A 121 -4.14 -3.61 24.53
N GLY A 122 -5.32 -3.40 25.13
CA GLY A 122 -5.54 -2.46 26.22
C GLY A 122 -5.89 -1.04 25.79
N VAL A 123 -6.25 -0.80 24.52
CA VAL A 123 -6.83 0.48 24.10
C VAL A 123 -8.29 0.52 24.56
N PRO A 124 -8.74 1.51 25.34
CA PRO A 124 -10.11 1.58 25.82
C PRO A 124 -11.11 1.63 24.66
N ARG A 125 -12.19 0.85 24.77
CA ARG A 125 -13.19 0.74 23.69
C ARG A 125 -13.97 2.03 23.46
N ASP A 126 -14.17 2.81 24.50
CA ASP A 126 -14.92 4.08 24.48
C ASP A 126 -14.19 5.21 23.73
N VAL A 127 -12.88 5.09 23.52
CA VAL A 127 -12.11 6.03 22.69
C VAL A 127 -12.01 5.61 21.22
N ILE A 128 -12.51 4.41 20.86
CA ILE A 128 -12.41 3.86 19.50
C ILE A 128 -13.71 4.09 18.73
N TRP A 129 -13.61 4.80 17.61
CA TRP A 129 -14.67 5.02 16.64
C TRP A 129 -14.40 4.17 15.40
N ILE A 130 -15.42 3.62 14.79
CA ILE A 130 -15.27 2.78 13.59
C ILE A 130 -16.09 3.32 12.42
N GLU A 131 -15.54 3.19 11.23
CA GLU A 131 -16.17 3.41 9.94
C GLU A 131 -16.02 2.12 9.12
N THR A 132 -17.14 1.50 8.75
CA THR A 132 -17.18 0.12 8.21
C THR A 132 -17.74 0.01 6.80
N ARG A 133 -18.10 1.14 6.15
CA ARG A 133 -18.81 1.15 4.87
C ARG A 133 -17.93 1.43 3.66
N SER A 134 -16.73 1.95 3.90
CA SER A 134 -15.84 2.38 2.83
C SER A 134 -15.28 1.21 2.03
N GLU A 135 -15.38 1.28 0.71
CA GLU A 135 -14.83 0.32 -0.26
C GLU A 135 -13.61 0.91 -1.01
N SER A 136 -13.32 2.19 -0.79
CA SER A 136 -12.21 2.89 -1.43
C SER A 136 -11.56 3.89 -0.48
N THR A 137 -10.30 4.27 -0.77
CA THR A 137 -9.60 5.28 0.05
C THR A 137 -10.28 6.66 -0.02
N ARG A 138 -10.98 6.96 -1.11
CA ARG A 138 -11.82 8.17 -1.18
C ARG A 138 -12.97 8.10 -0.19
N GLU A 139 -13.65 6.97 -0.11
CA GLU A 139 -14.76 6.77 0.85
C GLU A 139 -14.25 6.73 2.28
N ASN A 140 -13.09 6.10 2.54
CA ASN A 140 -12.43 6.21 3.84
C ASN A 140 -12.30 7.69 4.24
N ALA A 141 -11.83 8.54 3.35
CA ALA A 141 -11.67 9.96 3.63
C ALA A 141 -13.01 10.68 3.88
N LEU A 142 -14.03 10.42 3.04
CA LEU A 142 -15.36 11.04 3.14
C LEU A 142 -16.07 10.62 4.44
N PHE A 143 -16.08 9.32 4.73
CA PHE A 143 -16.84 8.80 5.87
C PHE A 143 -16.11 9.08 7.19
N THR A 144 -14.77 9.00 7.19
CA THR A 144 -13.97 9.43 8.35
C THR A 144 -14.18 10.91 8.65
N LYS A 145 -14.22 11.77 7.61
CA LYS A 145 -14.46 13.20 7.80
C LYS A 145 -15.75 13.46 8.58
N ALA A 146 -16.84 12.77 8.23
CA ALA A 146 -18.12 12.91 8.92
C ALA A 146 -18.04 12.59 10.44
N ILE A 147 -17.13 11.69 10.83
CA ILE A 147 -16.88 11.34 12.23
C ILE A 147 -16.01 12.40 12.92
N VAL A 148 -14.88 12.80 12.27
CA VAL A 148 -13.85 13.60 12.94
C VAL A 148 -14.06 15.11 12.85
N ASP A 149 -14.98 15.61 12.01
CA ASP A 149 -15.24 17.05 11.87
C ASP A 149 -15.65 17.69 13.20
N ARG A 150 -16.29 16.94 14.07
CA ARG A 150 -16.73 17.39 15.40
C ARG A 150 -15.69 17.15 16.49
N MET A 151 -14.58 16.48 16.18
CA MET A 151 -13.53 16.19 17.14
C MET A 151 -12.48 17.31 17.14
N PRO A 152 -12.19 17.93 18.28
CA PRO A 152 -11.18 18.99 18.36
C PRO A 152 -9.77 18.41 18.19
N GLY A 153 -8.82 19.27 17.81
CA GLY A 153 -7.41 18.97 17.77
C GLY A 153 -6.91 18.44 16.41
N ARG A 154 -5.62 18.12 16.38
CA ARG A 154 -4.92 17.65 15.18
C ARG A 154 -5.24 16.19 14.89
N LYS A 155 -5.47 15.90 13.61
CA LYS A 155 -5.76 14.56 13.11
C LYS A 155 -4.50 13.97 12.50
N ILE A 156 -4.13 12.77 12.96
CA ILE A 156 -2.94 12.04 12.51
C ILE A 156 -3.43 10.84 11.70
N LEU A 157 -2.96 10.73 10.45
CA LEU A 157 -3.33 9.65 9.53
C LEU A 157 -2.25 8.57 9.52
N LEU A 158 -2.55 7.42 10.10
CA LEU A 158 -1.67 6.25 10.13
C LEU A 158 -2.06 5.25 9.06
N THR A 159 -1.11 4.92 8.20
CA THR A 159 -1.25 3.89 7.18
C THR A 159 0.14 3.37 6.74
N SER A 160 0.18 2.33 5.87
CA SER A 160 1.43 1.80 5.32
C SER A 160 2.18 2.85 4.50
N ASP A 161 3.51 2.80 4.53
CA ASP A 161 4.41 3.73 3.84
C ASP A 161 4.05 3.93 2.37
N PHE A 162 3.89 2.84 1.62
CA PHE A 162 3.55 2.89 0.20
C PHE A 162 2.15 3.48 -0.08
N HIS A 163 1.23 3.40 0.87
CA HIS A 163 -0.14 3.90 0.76
C HIS A 163 -0.30 5.36 1.19
N THR A 164 0.68 5.94 1.87
CA THR A 164 0.58 7.25 2.54
C THR A 164 0.26 8.37 1.56
N TYR A 165 0.92 8.43 0.40
CA TYR A 165 0.69 9.50 -0.58
C TYR A 165 -0.78 9.56 -1.02
N ARG A 166 -1.36 8.45 -1.49
CA ARG A 166 -2.75 8.41 -1.98
C ARG A 166 -3.75 8.70 -0.87
N ALA A 167 -3.54 8.13 0.31
CA ALA A 167 -4.40 8.36 1.46
C ALA A 167 -4.40 9.85 1.86
N TRP A 168 -3.23 10.44 2.08
CA TRP A 168 -3.11 11.85 2.44
C TRP A 168 -3.75 12.78 1.40
N ARG A 169 -3.50 12.55 0.11
CA ARG A 169 -4.09 13.33 -0.97
C ARG A 169 -5.62 13.21 -1.00
N ALA A 170 -6.17 12.01 -0.80
CA ALA A 170 -7.61 11.79 -0.76
C ALA A 170 -8.26 12.52 0.42
N PHE A 171 -7.64 12.48 1.61
CA PHE A 171 -8.11 13.23 2.78
C PHE A 171 -8.07 14.73 2.56
N LYS A 172 -6.98 15.26 2.01
CA LYS A 172 -6.85 16.66 1.66
C LYS A 172 -7.91 17.08 0.64
N LYS A 173 -8.20 16.25 -0.36
CA LYS A 173 -9.17 16.53 -1.42
C LYS A 173 -10.60 16.67 -0.89
N VAL A 174 -10.96 15.94 0.15
CA VAL A 174 -12.29 16.08 0.79
C VAL A 174 -12.33 17.20 1.84
N GLY A 175 -11.25 17.97 1.98
CA GLY A 175 -11.18 19.11 2.90
C GLY A 175 -10.94 18.67 4.36
N LEU A 176 -10.32 17.52 4.61
CA LEU A 176 -9.88 17.09 5.93
C LEU A 176 -8.35 17.21 6.02
N ASP A 177 -7.88 18.14 6.85
CA ASP A 177 -6.46 18.33 7.10
C ASP A 177 -5.96 17.26 8.08
N VAL A 178 -4.98 16.48 7.62
CA VAL A 178 -4.36 15.40 8.40
C VAL A 178 -2.85 15.42 8.26
N LEU A 179 -2.15 15.07 9.32
CA LEU A 179 -0.70 14.87 9.31
C LEU A 179 -0.39 13.39 9.07
N PRO A 180 0.29 13.04 7.97
CA PRO A 180 0.65 11.66 7.69
C PRO A 180 1.62 11.09 8.74
N ARG A 181 1.36 9.85 9.15
CA ARG A 181 2.23 9.04 10.00
C ARG A 181 2.42 7.68 9.34
N PRO A 182 3.38 7.54 8.42
CA PRO A 182 3.64 6.29 7.74
C PRO A 182 4.18 5.23 8.70
N LEU A 183 3.71 4.00 8.57
CA LEU A 183 4.34 2.85 9.19
C LEU A 183 5.26 2.15 8.17
N PRO A 184 6.40 1.58 8.60
CA PRO A 184 7.35 0.92 7.70
C PRO A 184 6.87 -0.49 7.33
N ASP A 185 6.08 -0.61 6.28
CA ASP A 185 5.58 -1.87 5.73
C ASP A 185 6.52 -2.37 4.62
N VAL A 186 6.47 -1.75 3.44
CA VAL A 186 7.36 -2.07 2.32
C VAL A 186 8.82 -1.85 2.72
N ARG A 187 9.13 -0.77 3.41
CA ARG A 187 10.49 -0.47 3.86
C ARG A 187 11.11 -1.59 4.70
N LYS A 188 10.33 -2.31 5.51
CA LYS A 188 10.82 -3.47 6.26
C LYS A 188 10.95 -4.70 5.40
N ARG A 189 9.96 -5.00 4.57
CA ARG A 189 9.97 -6.18 3.71
C ARG A 189 11.06 -6.12 2.65
N ALA A 190 11.31 -4.96 2.06
CA ALA A 190 12.32 -4.75 1.03
C ALA A 190 13.77 -4.80 1.54
N GLN A 191 14.01 -4.87 2.85
CA GLN A 191 15.34 -5.13 3.40
C GLN A 191 15.84 -6.54 3.08
N SER A 192 14.92 -7.50 2.92
CA SER A 192 15.24 -8.86 2.50
C SER A 192 15.06 -9.02 0.99
N ILE A 193 15.99 -9.71 0.33
CA ILE A 193 15.89 -10.05 -1.10
C ILE A 193 14.58 -10.78 -1.40
N PHE A 194 14.17 -11.70 -0.51
CA PHE A 194 12.92 -12.46 -0.65
C PHE A 194 11.66 -11.57 -0.55
N GLY A 195 11.71 -10.48 0.20
CA GLY A 195 10.59 -9.55 0.36
C GLY A 195 10.46 -8.51 -0.74
N ARG A 196 11.50 -8.30 -1.55
CA ARG A 196 11.53 -7.23 -2.58
C ARG A 196 10.49 -7.41 -3.66
N TRP A 197 10.29 -8.63 -4.15
CA TRP A 197 9.30 -8.86 -5.21
C TRP A 197 7.87 -8.58 -4.77
N GLY A 198 7.49 -9.01 -3.57
CA GLY A 198 6.20 -8.64 -2.99
C GLY A 198 6.07 -7.14 -2.78
N ALA A 199 7.12 -6.49 -2.29
CA ALA A 199 7.19 -5.03 -2.13
C ALA A 199 7.05 -4.31 -3.49
N PHE A 200 7.75 -4.76 -4.52
CA PHE A 200 7.67 -4.21 -5.88
C PHE A 200 6.25 -4.31 -6.46
N LEU A 201 5.59 -5.44 -6.28
CA LEU A 201 4.20 -5.63 -6.75
C LEU A 201 3.24 -4.67 -6.04
N ASP A 202 3.33 -4.55 -4.71
CA ASP A 202 2.50 -3.62 -3.94
C ASP A 202 2.73 -2.16 -4.36
N LEU A 203 3.99 -1.76 -4.58
CA LEU A 203 4.35 -0.41 -5.03
C LEU A 203 3.81 -0.13 -6.45
N SER A 204 3.89 -1.14 -7.32
CA SER A 204 3.39 -1.04 -8.70
C SER A 204 1.86 -0.90 -8.72
N GLU A 205 1.16 -1.72 -7.94
CA GLU A 205 -0.29 -1.65 -7.78
C GLU A 205 -0.73 -0.31 -7.18
N GLU A 206 -0.04 0.15 -6.14
CA GLU A 206 -0.35 1.44 -5.51
C GLU A 206 -0.13 2.61 -6.48
N THR A 207 0.94 2.56 -7.26
CA THR A 207 1.20 3.60 -8.28
C THR A 207 0.11 3.61 -9.35
N ALA A 208 -0.35 2.45 -9.81
CA ALA A 208 -1.49 2.36 -10.72
C ALA A 208 -2.77 2.94 -10.10
N LYS A 209 -3.02 2.67 -8.81
CA LYS A 209 -4.14 3.27 -8.05
C LYS A 209 -4.01 4.79 -7.94
N ILE A 210 -2.80 5.32 -7.70
CA ILE A 210 -2.54 6.77 -7.65
C ILE A 210 -2.89 7.42 -8.99
N VAL A 211 -2.43 6.85 -10.11
CA VAL A 211 -2.77 7.34 -11.46
C VAL A 211 -4.29 7.31 -11.68
N GLY A 212 -4.95 6.21 -11.33
CA GLY A 212 -6.41 6.09 -11.44
C GLY A 212 -7.18 7.12 -10.61
N TYR A 213 -6.68 7.45 -9.41
CA TYR A 213 -7.25 8.48 -8.54
C TYR A 213 -7.05 9.89 -9.10
N TYR A 214 -5.87 10.13 -9.68
CA TYR A 214 -5.55 11.40 -10.33
C TYR A 214 -6.47 11.65 -11.52
N VAL A 215 -6.62 10.68 -12.42
CA VAL A 215 -7.50 10.78 -13.60
C VAL A 215 -8.96 11.02 -13.21
N ARG A 216 -9.42 10.45 -12.10
CA ARG A 216 -10.79 10.67 -11.57
C ARG A 216 -10.95 11.98 -10.80
N GLY A 217 -9.89 12.76 -10.59
CA GLY A 217 -9.91 13.98 -9.77
C GLY A 217 -10.16 13.72 -8.29
N TRP A 218 -9.79 12.55 -7.79
CA TRP A 218 -9.99 12.13 -6.39
C TRP A 218 -8.81 12.51 -5.48
N ILE A 219 -7.68 12.89 -6.10
CA ILE A 219 -6.47 13.42 -5.43
C ILE A 219 -5.88 14.57 -6.21
#